data_5d9c08d189f3910b1b9a9685aaf1898e
#
_entry.id   5d9c08d189f3910b1b9a9685aaf1898e
#
_cell.length_a   1.000
_cell.length_b   1.000
_cell.length_c   1.000
_cell.angle_alpha   90.00
_cell.angle_beta   90.00
_cell.angle_gamma   90.00
#
_symmetry.space_group_name_H-M   'P 1'
#
loop_
_entity.id
_entity.type
_entity.pdbx_description
1 polymer ?
#
loop_
_entity_poly.entity_id
_entity_poly.type
_entity_poly.pdbx_seq_one_letter_code
_entity_poly.pdbx_strand_id
1 'polypeptide(L)' 'MTILDEVRETFKNTEVGKEFTTSEIKQMVYLKFGRTYGSVIPSDYSYNMNNKGKIGSLRDFNIFLQVKRGVYRYVGENYK' A
#
# COMPACT_ATOMS: atom_id res chain seq x y z
N MET A 1 -15.99 -4.03 -4.45
CA MET A 1 -14.57 -3.62 -4.45
C MET A 1 -13.83 -4.34 -3.34
N THR A 2 -12.70 -4.95 -3.63
CA THR A 2 -11.91 -5.67 -2.63
C THR A 2 -11.03 -4.69 -1.86
N ILE A 3 -10.46 -5.16 -0.73
CA ILE A 3 -9.55 -4.32 0.02
C ILE A 3 -8.32 -3.93 -0.82
N LEU A 4 -7.89 -4.81 -1.72
CA LEU A 4 -6.78 -4.51 -2.62
C LEU A 4 -7.11 -3.31 -3.51
N ASP A 5 -8.31 -3.30 -4.07
CA ASP A 5 -8.75 -2.20 -4.91
C ASP A 5 -8.89 -0.92 -4.11
N GLU A 6 -9.37 -1.02 -2.87
CA GLU A 6 -9.58 0.15 -2.03
C GLU A 6 -8.26 0.81 -1.65
N VAL A 7 -7.24 0.02 -1.35
CA VAL A 7 -5.93 0.56 -1.04
C VAL A 7 -5.36 1.31 -2.25
N ARG A 8 -5.43 0.70 -3.43
CA ARG A 8 -4.94 1.35 -4.65
C ARG A 8 -5.73 2.63 -4.95
N GLU A 9 -7.04 2.56 -4.79
CA GLU A 9 -7.90 3.72 -5.05
C GLU A 9 -7.58 4.88 -4.11
N THR A 10 -7.27 4.57 -2.86
CA THR A 10 -6.92 5.57 -1.86
C THR A 10 -5.72 6.40 -2.31
N PHE A 11 -4.76 5.78 -2.97
CA PHE A 11 -3.51 6.42 -3.33
C PHE A 11 -3.36 6.78 -4.80
N LYS A 12 -4.36 6.51 -5.64
CA LYS A 12 -4.19 6.67 -7.09
C LYS A 12 -3.89 8.11 -7.51
N ASN A 13 -4.31 9.10 -6.74
CA ASN A 13 -4.07 10.51 -7.05
C ASN A 13 -2.91 11.07 -6.24
N THR A 14 -2.17 10.22 -5.55
CA THR A 14 -1.06 10.65 -4.74
C THR A 14 0.16 10.91 -5.62
N GLU A 15 0.91 11.96 -5.31
CA GLU A 15 2.14 12.25 -6.03
C GLU A 15 3.18 11.18 -5.77
N VAL A 16 3.78 10.66 -6.84
CA VAL A 16 4.82 9.66 -6.73
C VAL A 16 6.03 10.25 -6.01
N GLY A 17 6.57 9.49 -5.06
CA GLY A 17 7.70 9.94 -4.25
C GLY A 17 7.31 10.40 -2.86
N LYS A 18 6.04 10.58 -2.60
CA LYS A 18 5.58 11.00 -1.28
C LYS A 18 5.67 9.84 -0.30
N GLU A 19 6.09 10.13 0.93
CA GLU A 19 6.29 9.11 1.95
C GLU A 19 5.19 9.14 3.02
N PHE A 20 4.85 7.97 3.52
CA PHE A 20 3.81 7.81 4.53
C PHE A 20 4.26 6.79 5.58
N THR A 21 3.86 7.01 6.83
CA THR A 21 4.06 5.99 7.86
C THR A 21 2.97 4.93 7.76
N THR A 22 3.21 3.79 8.43
CA THR A 22 2.21 2.73 8.52
C THR A 22 0.87 3.28 9.03
N SER A 23 0.92 4.07 10.09
CA SER A 23 -0.30 4.63 10.67
C SER A 23 -1.03 5.56 9.70
N GLU A 24 -0.29 6.36 8.97
CA GLU A 24 -0.89 7.27 7.99
C GLU A 24 -1.60 6.51 6.88
N ILE A 25 -0.96 5.45 6.37
CA ILE A 25 -1.56 4.63 5.32
C ILE A 25 -2.87 4.01 5.81
N LYS A 26 -2.84 3.43 7.00
CA LYS A 26 -4.04 2.80 7.56
C LYS A 26 -5.16 3.81 7.79
N GLN A 27 -4.80 4.99 8.29
CA GLN A 27 -5.78 6.03 8.55
C GLN A 27 -6.42 6.52 7.24
N MET A 28 -5.64 6.67 6.18
CA MET A 28 -6.17 7.14 4.91
C MET A 28 -7.20 6.17 4.33
N VAL A 29 -6.92 4.87 4.42
CA VAL A 29 -7.87 3.86 3.93
C VAL A 29 -9.12 3.83 4.81
N TYR A 30 -8.94 3.95 6.12
CA TYR A 30 -10.06 3.99 7.04
C TYR A 30 -10.97 5.19 6.76
N LEU A 31 -10.40 6.36 6.55
CA LEU A 31 -11.20 7.56 6.31
C LEU A 31 -11.95 7.50 4.98
N LYS A 32 -11.39 6.83 4.01
CA LYS A 32 -12.02 6.77 2.69
C LYS A 32 -13.03 5.63 2.55
N PHE A 33 -12.72 4.47 3.10
CA PHE A 33 -13.53 3.26 2.90
C PHE A 33 -14.02 2.60 4.17
N GLY A 34 -13.62 3.08 5.33
CA GLY A 34 -14.06 2.51 6.59
C GLY A 34 -13.39 1.20 6.96
N ARG A 35 -12.31 0.81 6.27
CA ARG A 35 -11.58 -0.41 6.60
C ARG A 35 -10.86 -0.27 7.93
N THR A 36 -10.94 -1.30 8.77
CA THR A 36 -10.25 -1.27 10.05
C THR A 36 -8.74 -1.26 9.84
N TYR A 37 -8.03 -0.70 10.81
CA TYR A 37 -6.57 -0.59 10.72
C TYR A 37 -5.90 -1.95 10.57
N GLY A 38 -6.40 -2.98 11.24
CA GLY A 38 -5.82 -4.31 11.15
C GLY A 38 -5.96 -4.97 9.79
N SER A 39 -6.87 -4.46 8.96
CA SER A 39 -7.11 -5.02 7.63
C SER A 39 -6.13 -4.50 6.58
N VAL A 40 -5.38 -3.44 6.89
CA VAL A 40 -4.49 -2.81 5.93
C VAL A 40 -3.05 -3.02 6.37
N ILE A 41 -2.29 -3.77 5.59
CA ILE A 41 -0.90 -4.09 5.90
C ILE A 41 -0.03 -3.53 4.79
N PRO A 42 0.61 -2.37 5.00
CA PRO A 42 1.35 -1.71 3.91
C PRO A 42 2.44 -2.57 3.27
N SER A 43 3.07 -3.46 4.03
CA SER A 43 4.11 -4.32 3.47
C SER A 43 3.57 -5.25 2.39
N ASP A 44 2.28 -5.57 2.43
CA ASP A 44 1.67 -6.42 1.40
C ASP A 44 1.57 -5.72 0.06
N TYR A 45 1.72 -4.41 0.04
CA TYR A 45 1.61 -3.58 -1.16
C TYR A 45 2.95 -2.95 -1.53
N SER A 46 4.03 -3.52 -1.04
CA SER A 46 5.37 -2.94 -1.23
C SER A 46 6.22 -3.84 -2.12
N TYR A 47 6.87 -3.25 -3.12
CA TYR A 47 7.69 -4.00 -4.07
C TYR A 47 8.86 -4.72 -3.42
N ASN A 48 9.44 -4.13 -2.37
CA ASN A 48 10.59 -4.72 -1.69
C ASN A 48 10.23 -5.49 -0.43
N MET A 49 8.93 -5.69 -0.17
CA MET A 49 8.47 -6.40 1.02
C MET A 49 7.42 -7.45 0.65
N ASN A 50 7.55 -8.05 -0.52
CA ASN A 50 6.53 -8.99 -0.99
C ASN A 50 6.47 -10.25 -0.14
N ASN A 51 5.40 -11.02 -0.31
CA ASN A 51 5.15 -12.24 0.45
C ASN A 51 5.89 -13.46 -0.07
N LYS A 52 6.91 -13.26 -0.87
CA LYS A 52 7.76 -14.33 -1.37
C LYS A 52 6.96 -15.44 -2.06
N GLY A 53 5.95 -15.03 -2.81
CA GLY A 53 5.20 -15.98 -3.62
C GLY A 53 4.01 -16.63 -2.94
N LYS A 54 3.75 -16.31 -1.69
CA LYS A 54 2.60 -16.90 -1.02
C LYS A 54 1.28 -16.53 -1.69
N ILE A 55 1.16 -15.29 -2.09
CA ILE A 55 -0.02 -14.79 -2.77
C ILE A 55 0.44 -14.05 -4.01
N GLY A 56 0.53 -14.79 -5.13
CA GLY A 56 1.06 -14.24 -6.37
C GLY A 56 0.30 -13.01 -6.85
N SER A 57 -1.02 -12.98 -6.65
CA SER A 57 -1.83 -11.88 -7.13
C SER A 57 -1.54 -10.56 -6.43
N LEU A 58 -0.98 -10.58 -5.22
CA LEU A 58 -0.66 -9.35 -4.51
C LEU A 58 0.45 -8.56 -5.19
N ARG A 59 1.29 -9.22 -5.97
CA ARG A 59 2.35 -8.52 -6.68
C ARG A 59 1.81 -7.48 -7.66
N ASP A 60 0.62 -7.72 -8.17
CA ASP A 60 -0.01 -6.82 -9.12
C ASP A 60 -0.59 -5.58 -8.46
N PHE A 61 -0.63 -5.57 -7.13
CA PHE A 61 -1.21 -4.47 -6.38
C PHE A 61 -0.17 -3.66 -5.62
N ASN A 62 1.12 -3.92 -5.87
CA ASN A 62 2.17 -3.17 -5.21
C ASN A 62 2.17 -1.72 -5.67
N ILE A 63 2.24 -0.80 -4.71
CA ILE A 63 2.27 0.64 -5.00
C ILE A 63 3.28 1.36 -4.12
N PHE A 64 3.89 0.67 -3.16
CA PHE A 64 4.82 1.26 -2.20
C PHE A 64 6.20 0.65 -2.28
N LEU A 65 7.17 1.39 -1.75
CA LEU A 65 8.52 0.90 -1.51
C LEU A 65 8.87 1.25 -0.07
N GLN A 66 9.18 0.24 0.75
CA GLN A 66 9.56 0.52 2.13
C GLN A 66 10.95 1.16 2.14
N VAL A 67 11.03 2.39 2.65
CA VAL A 67 12.30 3.13 2.68
C VAL A 67 13.02 2.95 4.02
N LYS A 68 12.27 2.68 5.07
CA LYS A 68 12.80 2.27 6.36
C LYS A 68 11.67 1.67 7.15
N ARG A 69 11.96 1.10 8.31
CA ARG A 69 10.95 0.44 9.11
C ARG A 69 9.79 1.40 9.40
N GLY A 70 8.59 0.99 8.99
CA GLY A 70 7.38 1.75 9.24
C GLY A 70 7.17 2.96 8.34
N VAL A 71 8.02 3.17 7.33
CA VAL A 71 7.87 4.28 6.39
C VAL A 71 7.89 3.76 4.97
N TYR A 72 6.91 4.17 4.18
CA TYR A 72 6.72 3.69 2.82
C TYR A 72 6.63 4.87 1.87
N ARG A 73 7.29 4.74 0.72
CA ARG A 73 7.21 5.73 -0.35
C ARG A 73 6.21 5.26 -1.40
N TYR A 74 5.29 6.12 -1.80
CA TYR A 74 4.39 5.79 -2.88
C TYR A 74 5.13 5.87 -4.20
N VAL A 75 5.19 4.76 -4.94
CA VAL A 75 5.90 4.71 -6.22
C VAL A 75 5.00 4.35 -7.39
N GLY A 76 3.73 4.06 -7.10
CA GLY A 76 2.75 3.78 -8.14
C GLY A 76 2.75 2.34 -8.59
N GLU A 77 1.89 2.07 -9.58
CA GLU A 77 1.64 0.69 -10.02
C GLU A 77 2.66 0.19 -11.03
N ASN A 78 3.43 1.08 -11.61
CA ASN A 78 4.37 0.72 -12.68
C ASN A 78 5.84 0.86 -12.27
N TYR A 79 6.09 0.77 -10.99
CA TYR A 79 7.44 0.86 -10.48
C TYR A 79 8.27 -0.33 -10.93
N LYS A 80 9.50 -0.06 -11.36
CA LYS A 80 10.42 -1.11 -11.81
C LYS A 80 11.73 -1.09 -11.07
#